data_6bbde8fcb88bcb72bb78c80fe55bdf10
#
_entry.id   6bbde8fcb88bcb72bb78c80fe55bdf10
#
_cell.length_a   1.000
_cell.length_b   1.000
_cell.length_c   1.000
_cell.angle_alpha   90.00
_cell.angle_beta   90.00
_cell.angle_gamma   90.00
#
_symmetry.space_group_name_H-M   'P 1'
#
loop_
_entity.id
_entity.type
_entity.pdbx_description
1 polymer ?
#
loop_
_entity_poly.entity_id
_entity_poly.type
_entity_poly.pdbx_seq_one_letter_code
_entity_poly.pdbx_strand_id
1 'polypeptide(L)'
;MSPPPISGPTPVYEDYARCVHCGLCLNACPTYRLWSLEADSPRGRIHQMIQVELHQQPITDSFVEHIDKCLDCRACETACPSGVEYGKLVEYARARIERDYPRSWLASTTRDFFFRHLLPYPHRIMDLARVIRLYQRSGLQTIARGIGVLKLLGLADRERFLPRIDENFFYHRHGWTFPANGPRRARVAFFSGCIANVTFSQLNEATIRVLTANGCEVVVPKEQFCCGALAAHAGVRDAARDLARKNLALFLREDCDAIITNAAGCGSTLKEYDHLFSPHEEEHSQARAFGAKTRDVTEFLAALGLNAKMKPLSLRVTYQDSCHLLHGQKIREAPRTLLRAIPSLDFVELPYSEICCGSAGVYNLTQTGTSLELLAEKMRHAQSTRAQTIVTANPGCLLQLRAGATVHHTNQEVLHVVELLDRAIAGARPQK
;
A
#
# COMPACT_ATOMS: atom_id res chain seq x y z
N MET A 1 -8.02 -35.29 -8.55
CA MET A 1 -8.44 -34.24 -9.49
C MET A 1 -7.34 -33.20 -9.51
N SER A 2 -6.83 -32.82 -10.67
CA SER A 2 -5.84 -31.73 -10.77
C SER A 2 -6.46 -30.42 -10.28
N PRO A 3 -5.73 -29.58 -9.54
CA PRO A 3 -6.25 -28.29 -9.11
C PRO A 3 -6.60 -27.41 -10.33
N PRO A 4 -7.57 -26.50 -10.20
CA PRO A 4 -7.96 -25.62 -11.29
C PRO A 4 -6.78 -24.75 -11.75
N PRO A 5 -6.73 -24.32 -13.02
CA PRO A 5 -5.67 -23.45 -13.52
C PRO A 5 -5.66 -22.13 -12.78
N ILE A 6 -4.47 -21.52 -12.66
CA ILE A 6 -4.34 -20.15 -12.10
C ILE A 6 -5.02 -19.17 -13.06
N SER A 7 -5.89 -18.33 -12.52
CA SER A 7 -6.63 -17.35 -13.31
C SER A 7 -5.73 -16.20 -13.81
N GLY A 8 -5.90 -15.80 -15.07
CA GLY A 8 -5.19 -14.67 -15.69
C GLY A 8 -3.84 -15.08 -16.32
N PRO A 9 -3.05 -14.10 -16.81
CA PRO A 9 -1.83 -14.37 -17.54
C PRO A 9 -0.77 -15.05 -16.69
N THR A 10 -0.05 -16.00 -17.29
CA THR A 10 1.08 -16.70 -16.68
C THR A 10 2.37 -16.16 -17.27
N PRO A 11 3.44 -15.96 -16.47
CA PRO A 11 4.76 -15.63 -17.00
C PRO A 11 5.25 -16.70 -17.99
N VAL A 12 5.89 -16.25 -19.03
CA VAL A 12 6.54 -17.10 -20.03
C VAL A 12 8.06 -17.11 -19.80
N TYR A 13 8.78 -17.99 -20.52
CA TYR A 13 10.23 -18.12 -20.37
C TYR A 13 10.96 -16.76 -20.49
N GLU A 14 10.56 -15.93 -21.42
CA GLU A 14 11.15 -14.63 -21.71
C GLU A 14 11.07 -13.67 -20.52
N ASP A 15 10.03 -13.77 -19.69
CA ASP A 15 9.87 -12.92 -18.49
C ASP A 15 10.95 -13.24 -17.45
N TYR A 16 11.32 -14.50 -17.30
CA TYR A 16 12.40 -14.95 -16.42
C TYR A 16 13.78 -14.69 -17.04
N ALA A 17 13.92 -14.93 -18.35
CA ALA A 17 15.18 -14.82 -19.08
C ALA A 17 15.73 -13.39 -19.19
N ARG A 18 14.88 -12.37 -18.95
CA ARG A 18 15.35 -10.98 -18.79
C ARG A 18 16.36 -10.83 -17.65
N CYS A 19 16.36 -11.74 -16.67
CA CYS A 19 17.30 -11.70 -15.57
C CYS A 19 18.66 -12.27 -15.98
N VAL A 20 19.64 -11.41 -16.21
CA VAL A 20 21.03 -11.78 -16.54
C VAL A 20 21.90 -12.00 -15.29
N HIS A 21 21.31 -12.11 -14.11
CA HIS A 21 21.98 -12.37 -12.82
C HIS A 21 23.11 -11.40 -12.44
N CYS A 22 23.13 -10.16 -12.96
CA CYS A 22 24.19 -9.16 -12.75
C CYS A 22 24.35 -8.70 -11.28
N GLY A 23 23.32 -8.84 -10.43
CA GLY A 23 23.39 -8.51 -9.01
C GLY A 23 23.10 -7.04 -8.65
N LEU A 24 22.82 -6.13 -9.62
CA LEU A 24 22.54 -4.72 -9.31
C LEU A 24 21.29 -4.51 -8.43
N CYS A 25 20.38 -5.48 -8.40
CA CYS A 25 19.20 -5.47 -7.53
C CYS A 25 19.48 -5.81 -6.05
N LEU A 26 20.66 -6.34 -5.72
CA LEU A 26 20.98 -6.84 -4.37
C LEU A 26 20.91 -5.74 -3.31
N ASN A 27 21.57 -4.60 -3.55
CA ASN A 27 21.60 -3.48 -2.63
C ASN A 27 20.24 -2.78 -2.44
N ALA A 28 19.34 -2.92 -3.41
CA ALA A 28 17.98 -2.39 -3.33
C ALA A 28 17.03 -3.33 -2.58
N CYS A 29 17.39 -4.60 -2.39
CA CYS A 29 16.53 -5.60 -1.78
C CYS A 29 16.62 -5.55 -0.25
N PRO A 30 15.49 -5.25 0.47
CA PRO A 30 15.51 -5.17 1.93
C PRO A 30 15.94 -6.48 2.61
N THR A 31 15.44 -7.63 2.13
CA THR A 31 15.77 -8.93 2.72
C THR A 31 17.23 -9.34 2.49
N TYR A 32 17.79 -9.03 1.32
CA TYR A 32 19.19 -9.26 1.07
C TYR A 32 20.09 -8.35 1.92
N ARG A 33 19.70 -7.09 2.11
CA ARG A 33 20.43 -6.14 2.98
C ARG A 33 20.49 -6.61 4.43
N LEU A 34 19.41 -7.26 4.94
CA LEU A 34 19.39 -7.76 6.32
C LEU A 34 20.22 -9.02 6.50
N TRP A 35 20.16 -9.97 5.56
CA TRP A 35 20.68 -11.31 5.78
C TRP A 35 21.83 -11.71 4.87
N SER A 36 22.09 -10.96 3.80
CA SER A 36 23.10 -11.29 2.78
C SER A 36 22.98 -12.70 2.22
N LEU A 37 21.75 -13.25 2.24
CA LEU A 37 21.43 -14.60 1.76
C LEU A 37 20.95 -14.54 0.32
N GLU A 38 21.64 -15.24 -0.59
CA GLU A 38 21.33 -15.22 -2.02
C GLU A 38 19.90 -15.71 -2.31
N ALA A 39 19.44 -16.73 -1.61
CA ALA A 39 18.07 -17.27 -1.74
C ALA A 39 16.97 -16.22 -1.41
N ASP A 40 17.30 -15.21 -0.60
CA ASP A 40 16.42 -14.10 -0.25
C ASP A 40 16.67 -12.85 -1.11
N SER A 41 17.51 -12.94 -2.15
CA SER A 41 17.73 -11.89 -3.15
C SER A 41 16.71 -11.97 -4.29
N PRO A 42 16.51 -10.88 -5.06
CA PRO A 42 15.60 -10.94 -6.22
C PRO A 42 16.03 -11.94 -7.27
N ARG A 43 17.33 -11.95 -7.65
CA ARG A 43 17.83 -12.91 -8.65
C ARG A 43 17.82 -14.35 -8.13
N GLY A 44 18.10 -14.57 -6.84
CA GLY A 44 18.03 -15.88 -6.22
C GLY A 44 16.60 -16.43 -6.21
N ARG A 45 15.61 -15.56 -5.91
CA ARG A 45 14.19 -15.94 -6.02
C ARG A 45 13.77 -16.22 -7.45
N ILE A 46 14.22 -15.44 -8.45
CA ILE A 46 13.97 -15.74 -9.87
C ILE A 46 14.55 -17.10 -10.24
N HIS A 47 15.76 -17.41 -9.79
CA HIS A 47 16.36 -18.74 -10.03
C HIS A 47 15.48 -19.85 -9.44
N GLN A 48 15.00 -19.71 -8.21
CA GLN A 48 14.10 -20.69 -7.59
C GLN A 48 12.76 -20.80 -8.35
N MET A 49 12.19 -19.68 -8.81
CA MET A 49 10.98 -19.70 -9.64
C MET A 49 11.20 -20.45 -10.94
N ILE A 50 12.35 -20.26 -11.62
CA ILE A 50 12.72 -21.00 -12.83
C ILE A 50 12.76 -22.52 -12.55
N GLN A 51 13.34 -22.94 -11.42
CA GLN A 51 13.39 -24.36 -11.08
C GLN A 51 11.99 -24.96 -10.92
N VAL A 52 11.06 -24.22 -10.28
CA VAL A 52 9.68 -24.70 -10.07
C VAL A 52 8.86 -24.65 -11.36
N GLU A 53 8.92 -23.52 -12.10
CA GLU A 53 8.02 -23.29 -13.24
C GLU A 53 8.48 -23.95 -14.53
N LEU A 54 9.77 -23.92 -14.82
CA LEU A 54 10.32 -24.40 -16.10
C LEU A 54 10.94 -25.79 -15.98
N HIS A 55 11.58 -26.09 -14.86
CA HIS A 55 12.19 -27.39 -14.61
C HIS A 55 11.30 -28.34 -13.78
N GLN A 56 10.06 -27.92 -13.49
CA GLN A 56 9.04 -28.70 -12.81
C GLN A 56 9.51 -29.33 -11.48
N GLN A 57 10.40 -28.61 -10.77
CA GLN A 57 10.77 -29.00 -9.41
C GLN A 57 9.58 -28.84 -8.46
N PRO A 58 9.45 -29.69 -7.43
CA PRO A 58 8.37 -29.57 -6.47
C PRO A 58 8.47 -28.26 -5.67
N ILE A 59 7.31 -27.71 -5.28
CA ILE A 59 7.24 -26.62 -4.33
C ILE A 59 7.62 -27.16 -2.95
N THR A 60 8.81 -26.79 -2.47
CA THR A 60 9.34 -27.17 -1.16
C THR A 60 9.06 -26.13 -0.10
N ASP A 61 9.16 -26.50 1.20
CA ASP A 61 9.04 -25.58 2.32
C ASP A 61 10.04 -24.42 2.20
N SER A 62 11.28 -24.71 1.75
CA SER A 62 12.32 -23.73 1.51
C SER A 62 11.93 -22.72 0.43
N PHE A 63 11.38 -23.18 -0.70
CA PHE A 63 10.88 -22.31 -1.75
C PHE A 63 9.80 -21.36 -1.20
N VAL A 64 8.81 -21.91 -0.49
CA VAL A 64 7.72 -21.13 0.11
C VAL A 64 8.26 -20.10 1.09
N GLU A 65 9.19 -20.49 1.96
CA GLU A 65 9.82 -19.60 2.94
C GLU A 65 10.48 -18.39 2.25
N HIS A 66 11.30 -18.62 1.23
CA HIS A 66 12.02 -17.55 0.54
C HIS A 66 11.09 -16.63 -0.28
N ILE A 67 10.04 -17.17 -0.90
CA ILE A 67 9.04 -16.38 -1.61
C ILE A 67 8.16 -15.57 -0.63
N ASP A 68 7.74 -16.16 0.50
CA ASP A 68 6.92 -15.49 1.51
C ASP A 68 7.69 -14.38 2.26
N LYS A 69 9.03 -14.48 2.37
CA LYS A 69 9.91 -13.42 2.91
C LYS A 69 10.03 -12.19 2.01
N CYS A 70 9.65 -12.28 0.73
CA CYS A 70 9.70 -11.12 -0.14
C CYS A 70 8.63 -10.08 0.26
N LEU A 71 9.03 -8.80 0.38
CA LEU A 71 8.10 -7.70 0.67
C LEU A 71 7.28 -7.25 -0.54
N ASP A 72 7.61 -7.71 -1.73
CA ASP A 72 7.01 -7.22 -2.97
C ASP A 72 7.09 -5.68 -3.11
N CYS A 73 8.20 -5.10 -2.65
CA CYS A 73 8.40 -3.64 -2.65
C CYS A 73 8.84 -3.08 -4.01
N ARG A 74 9.19 -3.94 -4.96
CA ARG A 74 9.57 -3.64 -6.35
C ARG A 74 10.82 -2.75 -6.51
N ALA A 75 11.60 -2.53 -5.44
CA ALA A 75 12.85 -1.76 -5.51
C ALA A 75 13.87 -2.40 -6.46
N CYS A 76 13.86 -3.72 -6.58
CA CYS A 76 14.67 -4.49 -7.52
C CYS A 76 14.34 -4.20 -9.00
N GLU A 77 13.10 -3.84 -9.33
CA GLU A 77 12.70 -3.43 -10.69
C GLU A 77 13.30 -2.08 -11.07
N THR A 78 13.31 -1.13 -10.14
CA THR A 78 13.92 0.19 -10.35
C THR A 78 15.44 0.08 -10.51
N ALA A 79 16.08 -0.88 -9.82
CA ALA A 79 17.50 -1.13 -9.91
C ALA A 79 17.91 -2.02 -11.10
N CYS A 80 16.95 -2.59 -11.83
CA CYS A 80 17.22 -3.56 -12.89
C CYS A 80 17.43 -2.88 -14.25
N PRO A 81 18.64 -2.94 -14.85
CA PRO A 81 18.87 -2.38 -16.19
C PRO A 81 18.22 -3.21 -17.31
N SER A 82 17.94 -4.50 -17.04
CA SER A 82 17.33 -5.42 -18.01
C SER A 82 15.80 -5.36 -18.01
N GLY A 83 15.18 -4.52 -17.16
CA GLY A 83 13.75 -4.32 -17.13
C GLY A 83 12.94 -5.56 -16.68
N VAL A 84 13.44 -6.33 -15.72
CA VAL A 84 12.70 -7.45 -15.14
C VAL A 84 11.48 -6.93 -14.39
N GLU A 85 10.29 -7.39 -14.73
CA GLU A 85 9.03 -7.09 -14.06
C GLU A 85 8.82 -8.06 -12.89
N TYR A 86 9.63 -7.89 -11.84
CA TYR A 86 9.72 -8.83 -10.74
C TYR A 86 8.39 -9.01 -9.98
N GLY A 87 7.58 -7.96 -9.86
CA GLY A 87 6.26 -8.02 -9.22
C GLY A 87 5.37 -9.08 -9.84
N LYS A 88 5.31 -9.14 -11.18
CA LYS A 88 4.55 -10.18 -11.91
C LYS A 88 5.02 -11.59 -11.56
N LEU A 89 6.35 -11.78 -11.48
CA LEU A 89 6.95 -13.08 -11.21
C LEU A 89 6.65 -13.56 -9.79
N VAL A 90 6.83 -12.67 -8.78
CA VAL A 90 6.60 -13.04 -7.37
C VAL A 90 5.12 -13.23 -7.05
N GLU A 91 4.23 -12.42 -7.61
CA GLU A 91 2.78 -12.60 -7.45
C GLU A 91 2.30 -13.90 -8.09
N TYR A 92 2.85 -14.26 -9.25
CA TYR A 92 2.54 -15.55 -9.89
C TYR A 92 3.08 -16.73 -9.06
N ALA A 93 4.33 -16.64 -8.59
CA ALA A 93 4.90 -17.68 -7.72
C ALA A 93 4.06 -17.87 -6.44
N ARG A 94 3.55 -16.79 -5.86
CA ARG A 94 2.62 -16.86 -4.71
C ARG A 94 1.28 -17.50 -5.09
N ALA A 95 0.77 -17.23 -6.29
CA ALA A 95 -0.44 -17.89 -6.78
C ALA A 95 -0.24 -19.40 -6.99
N ARG A 96 0.96 -19.81 -7.44
CA ARG A 96 1.35 -21.23 -7.51
C ARG A 96 1.41 -21.87 -6.12
N ILE A 97 2.04 -21.20 -5.17
CA ILE A 97 2.10 -21.66 -3.77
C ILE A 97 0.69 -21.78 -3.19
N GLU A 98 -0.17 -20.78 -3.40
CA GLU A 98 -1.54 -20.79 -2.88
C GLU A 98 -2.37 -21.95 -3.43
N ARG A 99 -2.15 -22.33 -4.68
CA ARG A 99 -2.85 -23.43 -5.34
C ARG A 99 -2.29 -24.82 -5.00
N ASP A 100 -0.97 -24.96 -4.97
CA ASP A 100 -0.29 -26.26 -5.05
C ASP A 100 0.38 -26.66 -3.72
N TYR A 101 0.62 -25.72 -2.79
CA TYR A 101 1.29 -26.03 -1.53
C TYR A 101 0.30 -26.19 -0.37
N PRO A 102 0.32 -27.35 0.33
CA PRO A 102 -0.57 -27.61 1.46
C PRO A 102 -0.16 -26.80 2.69
N ARG A 103 -0.83 -25.68 2.92
CA ARG A 103 -0.68 -24.91 4.18
C ARG A 103 -1.41 -25.62 5.33
N SER A 104 -1.03 -25.32 6.59
CA SER A 104 -1.77 -25.81 7.75
C SER A 104 -3.24 -25.37 7.67
N TRP A 105 -4.16 -26.19 8.21
CA TRP A 105 -5.61 -25.91 8.18
C TRP A 105 -5.94 -24.51 8.73
N LEU A 106 -5.32 -24.13 9.85
CA LEU A 106 -5.57 -22.82 10.45
C LEU A 106 -5.10 -21.66 9.54
N ALA A 107 -3.93 -21.79 8.93
CA ALA A 107 -3.42 -20.79 8.00
C ALA A 107 -4.30 -20.67 6.75
N SER A 108 -4.70 -21.80 6.18
CA SER A 108 -5.58 -21.85 5.00
C SER A 108 -6.95 -21.21 5.30
N THR A 109 -7.61 -21.63 6.39
CA THR A 109 -8.93 -21.08 6.77
C THR A 109 -8.87 -19.58 7.10
N THR A 110 -7.82 -19.12 7.78
CA THR A 110 -7.65 -17.70 8.14
C THR A 110 -7.44 -16.86 6.87
N ARG A 111 -6.63 -17.35 5.94
CA ARG A 111 -6.38 -16.68 4.64
C ARG A 111 -7.65 -16.62 3.79
N ASP A 112 -8.34 -17.76 3.67
CA ASP A 112 -9.59 -17.84 2.93
C ASP A 112 -10.64 -16.87 3.48
N PHE A 113 -10.85 -16.88 4.80
CA PHE A 113 -11.74 -15.95 5.47
C PHE A 113 -11.37 -14.50 5.20
N PHE A 114 -10.08 -14.14 5.33
CA PHE A 114 -9.62 -12.76 5.15
C PHE A 114 -9.78 -12.27 3.71
N PHE A 115 -9.31 -13.04 2.72
CA PHE A 115 -9.28 -12.59 1.33
C PHE A 115 -10.62 -12.78 0.60
N ARG A 116 -11.41 -13.80 0.94
CA ARG A 116 -12.66 -14.12 0.22
C ARG A 116 -13.92 -13.69 0.98
N HIS A 117 -13.85 -13.60 2.32
CA HIS A 117 -15.03 -13.35 3.15
C HIS A 117 -14.99 -12.03 3.93
N LEU A 118 -13.83 -11.41 4.12
CA LEU A 118 -13.72 -10.12 4.83
C LEU A 118 -13.47 -8.96 3.86
N LEU A 119 -12.36 -8.97 3.13
CA LEU A 119 -11.94 -7.86 2.26
C LEU A 119 -12.95 -7.48 1.17
N PRO A 120 -13.66 -8.43 0.51
CA PRO A 120 -14.64 -8.09 -0.54
C PRO A 120 -15.90 -7.39 -0.02
N TYR A 121 -16.13 -7.38 1.30
CA TYR A 121 -17.38 -6.94 1.90
C TYR A 121 -17.18 -5.75 2.84
N PRO A 122 -17.40 -4.50 2.39
CA PRO A 122 -17.21 -3.29 3.20
C PRO A 122 -17.92 -3.31 4.55
N HIS A 123 -19.14 -3.86 4.62
CA HIS A 123 -19.88 -3.96 5.88
C HIS A 123 -19.17 -4.86 6.91
N ARG A 124 -18.54 -5.96 6.49
CA ARG A 124 -17.79 -6.86 7.40
C ARG A 124 -16.52 -6.19 7.92
N ILE A 125 -15.86 -5.38 7.07
CA ILE A 125 -14.71 -4.55 7.51
C ILE A 125 -15.17 -3.54 8.57
N MET A 126 -16.32 -2.89 8.37
CA MET A 126 -16.90 -1.96 9.35
C MET A 126 -17.25 -2.65 10.67
N ASP A 127 -17.82 -3.84 10.62
CA ASP A 127 -18.19 -4.59 11.83
C ASP A 127 -16.94 -5.02 12.60
N LEU A 128 -15.92 -5.56 11.92
CA LEU A 128 -14.64 -5.85 12.54
C LEU A 128 -14.00 -4.59 13.14
N ALA A 129 -14.03 -3.47 12.42
CA ALA A 129 -13.51 -2.20 12.92
C ALA A 129 -14.26 -1.73 14.19
N ARG A 130 -15.59 -1.90 14.26
CA ARG A 130 -16.38 -1.60 15.48
C ARG A 130 -15.94 -2.45 16.68
N VAL A 131 -15.70 -3.75 16.44
CA VAL A 131 -15.21 -4.66 17.51
C VAL A 131 -13.83 -4.23 17.98
N ILE A 132 -12.89 -3.95 17.06
CA ILE A 132 -11.55 -3.46 17.39
C ILE A 132 -11.64 -2.12 18.16
N ARG A 133 -12.49 -1.19 17.73
CA ARG A 133 -12.70 0.07 18.43
C ARG A 133 -13.22 -0.12 19.86
N LEU A 134 -14.15 -1.06 20.05
CA LEU A 134 -14.64 -1.43 21.38
C LEU A 134 -13.50 -1.95 22.26
N TYR A 135 -12.68 -2.86 21.75
CA TYR A 135 -11.47 -3.35 22.43
C TYR A 135 -10.53 -2.20 22.85
N GLN A 136 -10.30 -1.24 21.95
CA GLN A 136 -9.41 -0.08 22.20
C GLN A 136 -9.98 0.91 23.23
N ARG A 137 -11.31 1.11 23.26
CA ARG A 137 -11.96 2.13 24.11
C ARG A 137 -12.45 1.63 25.45
N SER A 138 -12.75 0.33 25.57
CA SER A 138 -13.27 -0.27 26.81
C SER A 138 -12.21 -0.45 27.91
N GLY A 139 -10.95 -0.16 27.64
CA GLY A 139 -9.83 -0.46 28.55
C GLY A 139 -9.32 -1.90 28.44
N LEU A 140 -10.00 -2.79 27.70
CA LEU A 140 -9.57 -4.19 27.50
C LEU A 140 -8.16 -4.27 26.88
N GLN A 141 -7.81 -3.35 25.99
CA GLN A 141 -6.47 -3.25 25.41
C GLN A 141 -5.40 -3.02 26.48
N THR A 142 -5.64 -2.08 27.40
CA THR A 142 -4.73 -1.78 28.52
C THR A 142 -4.60 -2.97 29.45
N ILE A 143 -5.71 -3.61 29.78
CA ILE A 143 -5.73 -4.82 30.62
C ILE A 143 -4.94 -5.94 29.93
N ALA A 144 -5.24 -6.27 28.66
CA ALA A 144 -4.58 -7.33 27.93
C ALA A 144 -3.06 -7.13 27.81
N ARG A 145 -2.61 -5.86 27.64
CA ARG A 145 -1.20 -5.49 27.67
C ARG A 145 -0.59 -5.66 29.06
N GLY A 146 -1.30 -5.22 30.11
CA GLY A 146 -0.83 -5.21 31.51
C GLY A 146 -0.67 -6.62 32.10
N ILE A 147 -1.61 -7.52 31.86
CA ILE A 147 -1.56 -8.91 32.37
C ILE A 147 -0.66 -9.84 31.55
N GLY A 148 -0.09 -9.35 30.43
CA GLY A 148 0.85 -10.12 29.62
C GLY A 148 0.23 -11.22 28.75
N VAL A 149 -1.09 -11.32 28.66
CA VAL A 149 -1.79 -12.34 27.84
C VAL A 149 -1.40 -12.28 26.37
N LEU A 150 -1.13 -11.08 25.83
CA LEU A 150 -0.68 -10.92 24.45
C LEU A 150 0.71 -11.54 24.21
N LYS A 151 1.61 -11.48 25.21
CA LYS A 151 2.92 -12.15 25.14
C LYS A 151 2.77 -13.66 25.17
N LEU A 152 1.91 -14.17 26.06
CA LEU A 152 1.62 -15.60 26.17
C LEU A 152 1.06 -16.18 24.86
N LEU A 153 0.22 -15.42 24.16
CA LEU A 153 -0.38 -15.82 22.88
C LEU A 153 0.51 -15.51 21.67
N GLY A 154 1.71 -14.93 21.83
CA GLY A 154 2.59 -14.52 20.73
C GLY A 154 2.03 -13.38 19.87
N LEU A 155 1.10 -12.59 20.40
CA LEU A 155 0.41 -11.52 19.70
C LEU A 155 0.96 -10.12 20.02
N ALA A 156 1.84 -9.99 21.01
CA ALA A 156 2.29 -8.70 21.53
C ALA A 156 2.93 -7.79 20.46
N ASP A 157 3.75 -8.36 19.58
CA ASP A 157 4.42 -7.58 18.52
C ASP A 157 3.46 -7.25 17.38
N ARG A 158 2.52 -8.14 17.06
CA ARG A 158 1.48 -7.90 16.03
C ARG A 158 0.51 -6.82 16.47
N GLU A 159 0.16 -6.78 17.75
CA GLU A 159 -0.76 -5.80 18.33
C GLU A 159 -0.21 -4.37 18.27
N ARG A 160 1.12 -4.17 18.22
CA ARG A 160 1.75 -2.86 18.01
C ARG A 160 1.38 -2.23 16.68
N PHE A 161 1.07 -3.04 15.66
CA PHE A 161 0.63 -2.59 14.34
C PHE A 161 -0.89 -2.45 14.22
N LEU A 162 -1.64 -2.71 15.31
CA LEU A 162 -3.09 -2.53 15.28
C LEU A 162 -3.43 -1.04 15.12
N PRO A 163 -4.11 -0.65 14.03
CA PRO A 163 -4.44 0.75 13.79
C PRO A 163 -5.43 1.25 14.83
N ARG A 164 -5.33 2.51 15.18
CA ARG A 164 -6.41 3.19 15.89
C ARG A 164 -7.61 3.34 14.95
N ILE A 165 -8.77 2.90 15.41
CA ILE A 165 -10.00 2.97 14.62
C ILE A 165 -10.67 4.31 14.83
N ASP A 166 -10.99 5.01 13.73
CA ASP A 166 -11.63 6.32 13.72
C ASP A 166 -13.07 6.26 14.29
N GLU A 167 -13.53 7.40 14.83
CA GLU A 167 -14.89 7.51 15.37
C GLU A 167 -15.94 7.41 14.27
N ASN A 168 -15.73 8.14 13.19
CA ASN A 168 -16.61 8.16 12.04
C ASN A 168 -15.90 7.48 10.87
N PHE A 169 -16.55 6.50 10.27
CA PHE A 169 -16.03 5.84 9.08
C PHE A 169 -16.32 6.69 7.85
N PHE A 170 -15.37 6.78 6.93
CA PHE A 170 -15.54 7.57 5.71
C PHE A 170 -16.67 7.06 4.79
N TYR A 171 -17.16 5.85 5.00
CA TYR A 171 -18.29 5.28 4.23
C TYR A 171 -19.55 6.17 4.19
N HIS A 172 -19.74 7.05 5.16
CA HIS A 172 -20.88 8.00 5.16
C HIS A 172 -20.78 9.04 4.03
N ARG A 173 -19.63 9.20 3.41
CA ARG A 173 -19.41 10.09 2.26
C ARG A 173 -19.63 9.42 0.91
N HIS A 174 -19.80 8.11 0.89
CA HIS A 174 -20.06 7.39 -0.36
C HIS A 174 -21.38 7.84 -0.98
N GLY A 175 -21.38 8.08 -2.29
CA GLY A 175 -22.51 8.64 -3.04
C GLY A 175 -22.56 10.17 -3.04
N TRP A 176 -21.60 10.88 -2.42
CA TRP A 176 -21.56 12.33 -2.40
C TRP A 176 -20.70 12.89 -3.54
N THR A 177 -21.11 14.09 -4.00
CA THR A 177 -20.31 14.93 -4.89
C THR A 177 -19.98 16.22 -4.15
N PHE A 178 -18.71 16.60 -4.13
CA PHE A 178 -18.21 17.79 -3.49
C PHE A 178 -17.83 18.80 -4.58
N PRO A 179 -18.47 19.98 -4.60
CA PRO A 179 -18.18 21.00 -5.61
C PRO A 179 -16.77 21.58 -5.42
N ALA A 180 -16.19 22.04 -6.52
CA ALA A 180 -14.95 22.79 -6.50
C ALA A 180 -15.10 24.11 -5.74
N ASN A 181 -14.09 24.49 -4.98
CA ASN A 181 -14.01 25.83 -4.40
C ASN A 181 -13.53 26.82 -5.47
N GLY A 182 -14.48 27.55 -6.08
CA GLY A 182 -14.23 28.45 -7.21
C GLY A 182 -14.40 27.76 -8.58
N PRO A 183 -13.77 28.29 -9.65
CA PRO A 183 -13.89 27.72 -11.00
C PRO A 183 -13.42 26.26 -11.03
N ARG A 184 -14.23 25.38 -11.63
CA ARG A 184 -13.89 23.96 -11.79
C ARG A 184 -12.77 23.79 -12.80
N ARG A 185 -11.64 23.21 -12.33
CA ARG A 185 -10.46 22.87 -13.14
C ARG A 185 -10.46 21.41 -13.59
N ALA A 186 -11.06 20.53 -12.78
CA ALA A 186 -11.17 19.11 -13.08
C ALA A 186 -12.38 18.50 -12.34
N ARG A 187 -12.88 17.37 -12.85
CA ARG A 187 -13.84 16.50 -12.19
C ARG A 187 -13.17 15.16 -11.94
N VAL A 188 -13.10 14.71 -10.68
CA VAL A 188 -12.36 13.50 -10.30
C VAL A 188 -13.24 12.55 -9.50
N ALA A 189 -13.07 11.24 -9.72
CA ALA A 189 -13.65 10.20 -8.89
C ALA A 189 -12.64 9.79 -7.81
N PHE A 190 -13.03 9.80 -6.54
CA PHE A 190 -12.15 9.46 -5.43
C PHE A 190 -12.30 8.00 -5.03
N PHE A 191 -11.20 7.23 -5.15
CA PHE A 191 -11.07 5.87 -4.64
C PHE A 191 -10.58 5.91 -3.20
N SER A 192 -11.48 5.70 -2.24
CA SER A 192 -11.23 5.94 -0.80
C SER A 192 -10.49 4.81 -0.07
N GLY A 193 -10.43 3.61 -0.68
CA GLY A 193 -9.77 2.43 -0.10
C GLY A 193 -10.57 1.74 1.01
N CYS A 194 -10.32 0.46 1.25
CA CYS A 194 -11.08 -0.33 2.24
C CYS A 194 -10.64 -0.03 3.69
N ILE A 195 -9.35 -0.17 3.98
CA ILE A 195 -8.80 0.05 5.33
C ILE A 195 -8.81 1.54 5.68
N ALA A 196 -8.47 2.43 4.73
CA ALA A 196 -8.47 3.87 4.94
C ALA A 196 -9.85 4.41 5.36
N ASN A 197 -10.93 3.79 4.89
CA ASN A 197 -12.29 4.16 5.27
C ASN A 197 -12.60 3.99 6.76
N VAL A 198 -11.91 3.12 7.47
CA VAL A 198 -12.15 2.83 8.90
C VAL A 198 -11.02 3.30 9.82
N THR A 199 -9.81 3.53 9.28
CA THR A 199 -8.61 3.87 10.08
C THR A 199 -8.01 5.23 9.75
N PHE A 200 -8.36 5.80 8.60
CA PHE A 200 -7.84 7.06 8.07
C PHE A 200 -8.94 7.91 7.43
N SER A 201 -10.12 7.93 8.06
CA SER A 201 -11.25 8.71 7.53
C SER A 201 -10.90 10.20 7.44
N GLN A 202 -10.12 10.72 8.41
CA GLN A 202 -9.66 12.11 8.40
C GLN A 202 -8.70 12.41 7.23
N LEU A 203 -7.85 11.46 6.85
CA LEU A 203 -7.03 11.58 5.64
C LEU A 203 -7.89 11.63 4.38
N ASN A 204 -8.93 10.80 4.28
CA ASN A 204 -9.86 10.85 3.16
C ASN A 204 -10.62 12.18 3.09
N GLU A 205 -11.09 12.70 4.23
CA GLU A 205 -11.70 14.04 4.33
C GLU A 205 -10.72 15.15 3.94
N ALA A 206 -9.46 15.07 4.39
CA ALA A 206 -8.40 16.01 4.01
C ALA A 206 -8.14 15.96 2.49
N THR A 207 -8.16 14.75 1.90
CA THR A 207 -7.98 14.58 0.46
C THR A 207 -9.08 15.32 -0.32
N ILE A 208 -10.34 15.19 0.09
CA ILE A 208 -11.45 15.94 -0.53
C ILE A 208 -11.24 17.44 -0.38
N ARG A 209 -10.90 17.93 0.83
CA ARG A 209 -10.69 19.37 1.06
C ARG A 209 -9.55 19.93 0.22
N VAL A 210 -8.44 19.22 0.12
CA VAL A 210 -7.30 19.65 -0.70
C VAL A 210 -7.66 19.68 -2.17
N LEU A 211 -8.33 18.63 -2.68
CA LEU A 211 -8.77 18.59 -4.08
C LEU A 211 -9.76 19.72 -4.40
N THR A 212 -10.80 19.91 -3.57
CA THR A 212 -11.81 20.96 -3.80
C THR A 212 -11.21 22.36 -3.69
N ALA A 213 -10.28 22.59 -2.73
CA ALA A 213 -9.56 23.85 -2.60
C ALA A 213 -8.70 24.18 -3.82
N ASN A 214 -8.26 23.16 -4.58
CA ASN A 214 -7.49 23.33 -5.82
C ASN A 214 -8.38 23.31 -7.09
N GLY A 215 -9.70 23.47 -6.93
CA GLY A 215 -10.64 23.61 -8.04
C GLY A 215 -11.13 22.29 -8.62
N CYS A 216 -11.04 21.18 -7.87
CA CYS A 216 -11.60 19.91 -8.32
C CYS A 216 -13.01 19.69 -7.78
N GLU A 217 -13.92 19.28 -8.67
CA GLU A 217 -15.15 18.64 -8.26
C GLU A 217 -14.84 17.17 -7.95
N VAL A 218 -15.19 16.69 -6.76
CA VAL A 218 -14.85 15.34 -6.29
C VAL A 218 -16.08 14.50 -6.14
N VAL A 219 -16.21 13.45 -6.94
CA VAL A 219 -17.24 12.42 -6.83
C VAL A 219 -16.70 11.27 -5.99
N VAL A 220 -17.47 10.83 -5.00
CA VAL A 220 -17.18 9.62 -4.21
C VAL A 220 -18.22 8.57 -4.58
N PRO A 221 -17.93 7.62 -5.48
CA PRO A 221 -18.89 6.61 -5.91
C PRO A 221 -19.47 5.81 -4.75
N LYS A 222 -20.74 5.39 -4.87
CA LYS A 222 -21.53 4.88 -3.73
C LYS A 222 -21.04 3.53 -3.19
N GLU A 223 -20.68 2.59 -4.05
CA GLU A 223 -20.44 1.19 -3.66
C GLU A 223 -19.01 0.74 -3.95
N GLN A 224 -18.03 1.45 -3.42
CA GLN A 224 -16.63 1.13 -3.62
C GLN A 224 -16.22 -0.16 -2.89
N PHE A 225 -15.33 -0.92 -3.54
CA PHE A 225 -14.78 -2.16 -3.02
C PHE A 225 -13.29 -2.01 -2.70
N CYS A 226 -12.69 -3.03 -2.08
CA CYS A 226 -11.24 -3.09 -1.93
C CYS A 226 -10.56 -3.06 -3.32
N CYS A 227 -9.36 -2.43 -3.41
CA CYS A 227 -8.58 -2.44 -4.66
C CYS A 227 -8.07 -3.84 -5.06
N GLY A 228 -8.12 -4.82 -4.16
CA GLY A 228 -7.62 -6.16 -4.40
C GLY A 228 -6.11 -6.34 -4.21
N ALA A 229 -5.34 -5.27 -3.94
CA ALA A 229 -3.88 -5.33 -3.80
C ALA A 229 -3.41 -6.41 -2.82
N LEU A 230 -4.01 -6.48 -1.63
CA LEU A 230 -3.64 -7.48 -0.63
C LEU A 230 -3.86 -8.92 -1.11
N ALA A 231 -4.93 -9.16 -1.88
CA ALA A 231 -5.23 -10.47 -2.46
C ALA A 231 -4.26 -10.81 -3.60
N ALA A 232 -3.97 -9.87 -4.50
CA ALA A 232 -3.00 -10.04 -5.59
C ALA A 232 -1.62 -10.38 -5.04
N HIS A 233 -1.10 -9.56 -4.13
CA HIS A 233 0.21 -9.75 -3.50
C HIS A 233 0.30 -11.03 -2.64
N ALA A 234 -0.83 -11.56 -2.16
CA ALA A 234 -0.88 -12.83 -1.44
C ALA A 234 -1.05 -14.05 -2.35
N GLY A 235 -1.21 -13.86 -3.67
CA GLY A 235 -1.44 -14.93 -4.64
C GLY A 235 -2.90 -15.38 -4.78
N VAL A 236 -3.85 -14.74 -4.09
CA VAL A 236 -5.28 -15.05 -4.17
C VAL A 236 -5.89 -14.30 -5.36
N ARG A 237 -5.42 -14.65 -6.57
CA ARG A 237 -5.70 -13.90 -7.81
C ARG A 237 -7.17 -13.84 -8.18
N ASP A 238 -7.93 -14.89 -7.96
CA ASP A 238 -9.38 -14.94 -8.21
C ASP A 238 -10.13 -13.88 -7.41
N ALA A 239 -9.85 -13.74 -6.10
CA ALA A 239 -10.44 -12.70 -5.28
C ALA A 239 -10.01 -11.29 -5.75
N ALA A 240 -8.77 -11.10 -6.17
CA ALA A 240 -8.30 -9.84 -6.74
C ALA A 240 -9.03 -9.49 -8.05
N ARG A 241 -9.24 -10.48 -8.94
CA ARG A 241 -9.97 -10.32 -10.20
C ARG A 241 -11.43 -9.93 -9.97
N ASP A 242 -12.10 -10.58 -9.01
CA ASP A 242 -13.51 -10.28 -8.69
C ASP A 242 -13.67 -8.85 -8.15
N LEU A 243 -12.73 -8.40 -7.33
CA LEU A 243 -12.68 -7.02 -6.84
C LEU A 243 -12.39 -6.03 -7.96
N ALA A 244 -11.47 -6.36 -8.86
CA ALA A 244 -11.17 -5.55 -10.04
C ALA A 244 -12.40 -5.38 -10.92
N ARG A 245 -13.14 -6.47 -11.28
CA ARG A 245 -14.38 -6.41 -12.06
C ARG A 245 -15.41 -5.45 -11.45
N LYS A 246 -15.61 -5.54 -10.14
CA LYS A 246 -16.56 -4.65 -9.43
C LYS A 246 -16.14 -3.19 -9.51
N ASN A 247 -14.85 -2.90 -9.32
CA ASN A 247 -14.34 -1.53 -9.41
C ASN A 247 -14.34 -1.00 -10.85
N LEU A 248 -14.02 -1.82 -11.86
CA LEU A 248 -14.11 -1.46 -13.27
C LEU A 248 -15.54 -1.07 -13.63
N ALA A 249 -16.53 -1.92 -13.28
CA ALA A 249 -17.93 -1.67 -13.56
C ALA A 249 -18.47 -0.40 -12.89
N LEU A 250 -17.93 -0.02 -11.74
CA LEU A 250 -18.34 1.16 -11.00
C LEU A 250 -17.69 2.44 -11.58
N PHE A 251 -16.36 2.49 -11.61
CA PHE A 251 -15.63 3.73 -11.88
C PHE A 251 -15.59 4.10 -13.38
N LEU A 252 -15.71 3.14 -14.31
CA LEU A 252 -15.75 3.45 -15.73
C LEU A 252 -17.07 4.09 -16.17
N ARG A 253 -18.10 4.03 -15.34
CA ARG A 253 -19.38 4.74 -15.56
C ARG A 253 -19.31 6.21 -15.13
N GLU A 254 -18.34 6.56 -14.29
CA GLU A 254 -18.19 7.94 -13.84
C GLU A 254 -17.58 8.80 -14.96
N ASP A 255 -18.26 9.88 -15.30
CA ASP A 255 -17.72 10.90 -16.18
C ASP A 255 -16.73 11.76 -15.40
N CYS A 256 -15.45 11.36 -15.43
CA CYS A 256 -14.38 12.02 -14.72
C CYS A 256 -13.07 12.07 -15.53
N ASP A 257 -12.29 13.11 -15.27
CA ASP A 257 -10.97 13.33 -15.88
C ASP A 257 -9.93 12.35 -15.31
N ALA A 258 -10.06 12.00 -14.02
CA ALA A 258 -9.16 11.08 -13.35
C ALA A 258 -9.84 10.34 -12.19
N ILE A 259 -9.30 9.16 -11.85
CA ILE A 259 -9.62 8.38 -10.65
C ILE A 259 -8.47 8.59 -9.67
N ILE A 260 -8.76 9.25 -8.55
CA ILE A 260 -7.74 9.65 -7.57
C ILE A 260 -7.71 8.70 -6.39
N THR A 261 -6.52 8.28 -5.97
CA THR A 261 -6.31 7.58 -4.71
C THR A 261 -5.21 8.24 -3.90
N ASN A 262 -5.32 8.19 -2.57
CA ASN A 262 -4.31 8.64 -1.61
C ASN A 262 -3.53 7.48 -0.97
N ALA A 263 -3.58 6.31 -1.58
CA ALA A 263 -2.94 5.10 -1.08
C ALA A 263 -2.07 4.47 -2.17
N ALA A 264 -0.76 4.66 -2.07
CA ALA A 264 0.23 4.22 -3.07
C ALA A 264 0.12 2.72 -3.42
N GLY A 265 -0.13 1.86 -2.43
CA GLY A 265 -0.34 0.43 -2.65
C GLY A 265 -1.60 0.14 -3.46
N CYS A 266 -2.71 0.85 -3.16
CA CYS A 266 -3.92 0.74 -3.98
C CYS A 266 -3.65 1.27 -5.40
N GLY A 267 -3.04 2.46 -5.53
CA GLY A 267 -2.76 3.09 -6.81
C GLY A 267 -1.92 2.24 -7.75
N SER A 268 -0.89 1.55 -7.23
CA SER A 268 -0.08 0.62 -8.03
C SER A 268 -0.94 -0.48 -8.64
N THR A 269 -1.73 -1.18 -7.82
CA THR A 269 -2.59 -2.27 -8.29
C THR A 269 -3.71 -1.78 -9.21
N LEU A 270 -4.33 -0.63 -8.91
CA LEU A 270 -5.37 -0.04 -9.77
C LEU A 270 -4.85 0.31 -11.16
N LYS A 271 -3.60 0.79 -11.27
CA LYS A 271 -2.93 1.08 -12.56
C LYS A 271 -2.57 -0.20 -13.33
N GLU A 272 -2.43 -1.32 -12.64
CA GLU A 272 -1.97 -2.61 -13.16
C GLU A 272 -3.09 -3.69 -13.18
N TYR A 273 -4.35 -3.28 -13.13
CA TYR A 273 -5.47 -4.23 -13.20
C TYR A 273 -5.46 -5.09 -14.46
N ASP A 274 -4.90 -4.61 -15.56
CA ASP A 274 -4.73 -5.39 -16.79
C ASP A 274 -3.83 -6.62 -16.60
N HIS A 275 -2.89 -6.62 -15.63
CA HIS A 275 -2.09 -7.78 -15.28
C HIS A 275 -2.91 -8.93 -14.64
N LEU A 276 -4.12 -8.67 -14.23
CA LEU A 276 -5.04 -9.69 -13.70
C LEU A 276 -5.81 -10.42 -14.80
N PHE A 277 -5.90 -9.87 -16.00
CA PHE A 277 -6.73 -10.39 -17.09
C PHE A 277 -5.89 -10.72 -18.30
N SER A 278 -6.23 -11.82 -18.97
CA SER A 278 -5.56 -12.20 -20.22
C SER A 278 -5.92 -11.23 -21.34
N PRO A 279 -5.03 -10.97 -22.32
CA PRO A 279 -5.29 -10.01 -23.41
C PRO A 279 -6.56 -10.27 -24.22
N HIS A 280 -7.07 -11.49 -24.17
CA HIS A 280 -8.31 -11.89 -24.89
C HIS A 280 -9.59 -11.69 -24.05
N GLU A 281 -9.47 -11.39 -22.77
CA GLU A 281 -10.62 -11.11 -21.91
C GLU A 281 -11.07 -9.65 -22.09
N GLU A 282 -12.38 -9.42 -22.11
CA GLU A 282 -12.94 -8.06 -22.27
C GLU A 282 -12.46 -7.12 -21.18
N GLU A 283 -12.33 -7.62 -19.95
CA GLU A 283 -11.88 -6.85 -18.81
C GLU A 283 -10.45 -6.32 -18.97
N HIS A 284 -9.62 -6.92 -19.81
CA HIS A 284 -8.25 -6.44 -20.04
C HIS A 284 -8.25 -5.01 -20.64
N SER A 285 -9.07 -4.78 -21.67
CA SER A 285 -9.20 -3.45 -22.29
C SER A 285 -9.79 -2.42 -21.31
N GLN A 286 -10.80 -2.82 -20.54
CA GLN A 286 -11.43 -2.00 -19.50
C GLN A 286 -10.41 -1.66 -18.39
N ALA A 287 -9.61 -2.62 -17.96
CA ALA A 287 -8.57 -2.44 -16.96
C ALA A 287 -7.48 -1.46 -17.42
N ARG A 288 -7.07 -1.53 -18.69
CA ARG A 288 -6.15 -0.55 -19.28
C ARG A 288 -6.73 0.87 -19.30
N ALA A 289 -7.98 1.01 -19.71
CA ALA A 289 -8.67 2.31 -19.72
C ALA A 289 -8.80 2.88 -18.29
N PHE A 290 -9.12 2.03 -17.31
CA PHE A 290 -9.20 2.41 -15.90
C PHE A 290 -7.82 2.81 -15.35
N GLY A 291 -6.78 2.01 -15.59
CA GLY A 291 -5.41 2.31 -15.18
C GLY A 291 -4.90 3.63 -15.78
N ALA A 292 -5.23 3.90 -17.05
CA ALA A 292 -4.88 5.14 -17.73
C ALA A 292 -5.53 6.39 -17.11
N LYS A 293 -6.69 6.27 -16.47
CA LYS A 293 -7.35 7.34 -15.70
C LYS A 293 -6.90 7.41 -14.23
N THR A 294 -6.30 6.35 -13.69
CA THR A 294 -5.90 6.29 -12.27
C THR A 294 -4.67 7.16 -12.01
N ARG A 295 -4.74 7.99 -10.96
CA ARG A 295 -3.65 8.86 -10.51
C ARG A 295 -3.50 8.80 -8.99
N ASP A 296 -2.25 8.81 -8.53
CA ASP A 296 -1.99 9.14 -7.14
C ASP A 296 -2.34 10.61 -6.88
N VAL A 297 -2.87 10.93 -5.72
CA VAL A 297 -3.26 12.30 -5.36
C VAL A 297 -2.09 13.27 -5.47
N THR A 298 -0.87 12.83 -5.16
CA THR A 298 0.32 13.68 -5.27
C THR A 298 0.74 13.90 -6.71
N GLU A 299 0.67 12.88 -7.55
CA GLU A 299 0.90 12.95 -8.99
C GLU A 299 -0.08 13.93 -9.66
N PHE A 300 -1.37 13.77 -9.35
CA PHE A 300 -2.43 14.57 -9.90
C PHE A 300 -2.32 16.05 -9.51
N LEU A 301 -2.13 16.34 -8.21
CA LEU A 301 -2.02 17.72 -7.72
C LEU A 301 -0.77 18.43 -8.24
N ALA A 302 0.36 17.71 -8.36
CA ALA A 302 1.59 18.29 -8.91
C ALA A 302 1.42 18.62 -10.40
N ALA A 303 0.76 17.76 -11.18
CA ALA A 303 0.47 18.00 -12.61
C ALA A 303 -0.58 19.10 -12.81
N LEU A 304 -1.63 19.13 -11.98
CA LEU A 304 -2.66 20.18 -12.04
C LEU A 304 -2.09 21.55 -11.65
N GLY A 305 -1.09 21.59 -10.78
CA GLY A 305 -0.56 22.80 -10.17
C GLY A 305 -1.46 23.31 -9.04
N LEU A 306 -0.86 23.57 -7.88
CA LEU A 306 -1.58 24.10 -6.72
C LEU A 306 -2.02 25.54 -6.97
N ASN A 307 -3.29 25.86 -6.67
CA ASN A 307 -3.81 27.22 -6.71
C ASN A 307 -4.46 27.64 -5.39
N ALA A 308 -4.63 26.71 -4.45
CA ALA A 308 -5.13 27.02 -3.11
C ALA A 308 -4.12 27.91 -2.36
N LYS A 309 -4.64 28.95 -1.68
CA LYS A 309 -3.81 29.78 -0.82
C LYS A 309 -3.35 28.97 0.40
N MET A 310 -2.05 28.92 0.61
CA MET A 310 -1.45 28.22 1.75
C MET A 310 -0.85 29.21 2.75
N LYS A 311 -1.03 28.92 4.03
CA LYS A 311 -0.38 29.62 5.13
C LYS A 311 1.01 29.02 5.40
N PRO A 312 1.97 29.81 5.90
CA PRO A 312 3.28 29.29 6.28
C PRO A 312 3.17 28.23 7.37
N LEU A 313 3.96 27.15 7.21
CA LEU A 313 4.16 26.12 8.24
C LEU A 313 5.64 26.08 8.62
N SER A 314 6.00 26.70 9.74
CA SER A 314 7.36 26.65 10.30
C SER A 314 7.59 25.28 10.96
N LEU A 315 7.82 24.26 10.14
CA LEU A 315 7.94 22.86 10.55
C LEU A 315 9.07 22.20 9.76
N ARG A 316 9.99 21.50 10.47
CA ARG A 316 11.01 20.68 9.83
C ARG A 316 10.45 19.30 9.54
N VAL A 317 10.42 18.92 8.26
CA VAL A 317 9.85 17.65 7.79
C VAL A 317 10.86 16.84 7.00
N THR A 318 10.68 15.51 7.02
CA THR A 318 11.40 14.59 6.15
C THR A 318 10.40 13.69 5.42
N TYR A 319 10.76 13.21 4.22
CA TYR A 319 9.84 12.41 3.39
C TYR A 319 10.34 10.99 3.20
N GLN A 320 9.51 10.00 3.56
CA GLN A 320 9.72 8.59 3.31
C GLN A 320 8.98 8.19 2.03
N ASP A 321 9.73 7.74 1.04
CA ASP A 321 9.15 7.23 -0.20
C ASP A 321 8.35 5.96 0.04
N SER A 322 7.09 5.97 -0.37
CA SER A 322 6.27 4.76 -0.37
C SER A 322 6.69 3.88 -1.53
N CYS A 323 7.10 2.63 -1.25
CA CYS A 323 7.71 1.76 -2.26
C CYS A 323 6.84 1.58 -3.51
N HIS A 324 5.53 1.36 -3.37
CA HIS A 324 4.61 1.24 -4.49
C HIS A 324 4.35 2.57 -5.23
N LEU A 325 4.59 3.73 -4.60
CA LEU A 325 4.58 5.00 -5.32
C LEU A 325 5.86 5.15 -6.15
N LEU A 326 7.01 5.00 -5.48
CA LEU A 326 8.31 5.20 -6.11
C LEU A 326 8.66 4.11 -7.12
N HIS A 327 8.56 2.84 -6.73
CA HIS A 327 9.04 1.72 -7.55
C HIS A 327 7.93 1.13 -8.43
N GLY A 328 6.70 1.03 -7.94
CA GLY A 328 5.54 0.55 -8.69
C GLY A 328 5.05 1.58 -9.70
N GLN A 329 4.66 2.76 -9.24
CA GLN A 329 4.07 3.80 -10.09
C GLN A 329 5.10 4.74 -10.72
N LYS A 330 6.41 4.64 -10.38
CA LYS A 330 7.52 5.50 -10.86
C LYS A 330 7.33 6.99 -10.53
N ILE A 331 6.68 7.30 -9.42
CA ILE A 331 6.39 8.66 -8.95
C ILE A 331 7.37 9.01 -7.82
N ARG A 332 8.34 9.87 -8.09
CA ARG A 332 9.37 10.33 -7.15
C ARG A 332 9.21 11.81 -6.77
N GLU A 333 9.11 12.66 -7.78
CA GLU A 333 9.23 14.11 -7.59
C GLU A 333 7.92 14.77 -7.16
N ALA A 334 6.77 14.23 -7.54
CA ALA A 334 5.49 14.86 -7.24
C ALA A 334 5.25 15.15 -5.74
N PRO A 335 5.46 14.22 -4.80
CA PRO A 335 5.35 14.51 -3.36
C PRO A 335 6.32 15.61 -2.90
N ARG A 336 7.56 15.59 -3.41
CA ARG A 336 8.60 16.58 -3.09
C ARG A 336 8.25 17.98 -3.58
N THR A 337 7.72 18.06 -4.81
CA THR A 337 7.23 19.31 -5.40
C THR A 337 6.12 19.93 -4.54
N LEU A 338 5.16 19.12 -4.09
CA LEU A 338 4.08 19.58 -3.24
C LEU A 338 4.57 20.03 -1.86
N LEU A 339 5.52 19.32 -1.25
CA LEU A 339 6.11 19.70 0.02
C LEU A 339 6.88 21.02 -0.07
N ARG A 340 7.70 21.20 -1.11
CA ARG A 340 8.46 22.44 -1.36
C ARG A 340 7.57 23.64 -1.68
N ALA A 341 6.35 23.42 -2.14
CA ALA A 341 5.38 24.49 -2.39
C ALA A 341 4.75 25.07 -1.12
N ILE A 342 4.86 24.38 0.03
CA ILE A 342 4.32 24.89 1.31
C ILE A 342 5.25 25.97 1.85
N PRO A 343 4.74 27.22 2.06
CA PRO A 343 5.57 28.32 2.54
C PRO A 343 6.19 28.03 3.92
N SER A 344 7.46 28.40 4.09
CA SER A 344 8.24 28.26 5.34
C SER A 344 8.45 26.82 5.84
N LEU A 345 8.18 25.82 5.00
CA LEU A 345 8.45 24.42 5.34
C LEU A 345 9.96 24.12 5.20
N ASP A 346 10.60 23.61 6.24
CA ASP A 346 12.01 23.14 6.20
C ASP A 346 12.01 21.66 5.80
N PHE A 347 12.13 21.41 4.49
CA PHE A 347 12.13 20.06 3.94
C PHE A 347 13.54 19.49 3.84
N VAL A 348 13.78 18.38 4.54
CA VAL A 348 15.06 17.63 4.56
C VAL A 348 14.83 16.24 3.98
N GLU A 349 15.66 15.85 3.00
CA GLU A 349 15.59 14.50 2.42
C GLU A 349 15.94 13.44 3.47
N LEU A 350 15.19 12.34 3.45
CA LEU A 350 15.45 11.18 4.30
C LEU A 350 16.57 10.32 3.69
N PRO A 351 17.66 10.02 4.39
CA PRO A 351 18.63 9.03 3.92
C PRO A 351 17.95 7.67 3.70
N TYR A 352 18.22 7.03 2.56
CA TYR A 352 17.60 5.76 2.17
C TYR A 352 16.06 5.82 2.20
N SER A 353 15.49 6.95 1.76
CA SER A 353 14.03 7.15 1.71
C SER A 353 13.33 6.05 0.91
N GLU A 354 13.97 5.56 -0.16
CA GLU A 354 13.48 4.58 -1.11
C GLU A 354 13.38 3.14 -0.56
N ILE A 355 14.12 2.82 0.52
CA ILE A 355 14.05 1.48 1.13
C ILE A 355 12.72 1.29 1.85
N CYS A 356 12.13 0.10 1.69
CA CYS A 356 10.83 -0.23 2.30
C CYS A 356 10.85 -0.07 3.83
N CYS A 357 9.75 0.46 4.39
CA CYS A 357 9.57 0.62 5.84
C CYS A 357 9.20 -0.67 6.59
N GLY A 358 9.01 -1.79 5.87
CA GLY A 358 8.62 -3.07 6.46
C GLY A 358 7.10 -3.33 6.54
N SER A 359 6.24 -2.39 6.12
CA SER A 359 4.77 -2.54 6.18
C SER A 359 4.25 -3.65 5.25
N ALA A 360 4.46 -3.51 3.94
CA ALA A 360 4.17 -4.47 2.87
C ALA A 360 2.86 -5.25 3.01
N GLY A 361 1.74 -4.55 3.07
CA GLY A 361 0.42 -5.16 3.18
C GLY A 361 0.20 -5.88 4.51
N VAL A 362 0.11 -7.19 4.49
CA VAL A 362 -0.03 -8.05 5.70
C VAL A 362 1.32 -8.56 6.23
N TYR A 363 2.42 -8.19 5.60
CA TYR A 363 3.76 -8.67 5.93
C TYR A 363 4.16 -8.40 7.38
N ASN A 364 3.86 -7.23 7.91
CA ASN A 364 4.12 -6.88 9.30
C ASN A 364 3.37 -7.77 10.32
N LEU A 365 2.32 -8.46 9.91
CA LEU A 365 1.59 -9.43 10.72
C LEU A 365 2.11 -10.87 10.54
N THR A 366 2.61 -11.20 9.35
CA THR A 366 3.07 -12.56 9.01
C THR A 366 4.58 -12.74 9.19
N GLN A 367 5.36 -11.69 8.95
CA GLN A 367 6.83 -11.63 9.06
C GLN A 367 7.24 -10.53 10.04
N THR A 368 6.64 -10.53 11.23
CA THR A 368 6.73 -9.44 12.22
C THR A 368 8.17 -9.10 12.60
N GLY A 369 9.03 -10.12 12.81
CA GLY A 369 10.44 -9.91 13.15
C GLY A 369 11.19 -9.09 12.10
N THR A 370 11.15 -9.53 10.85
CA THR A 370 11.77 -8.83 9.72
C THR A 370 11.22 -7.41 9.54
N SER A 371 9.90 -7.27 9.68
CA SER A 371 9.24 -5.97 9.60
C SER A 371 9.76 -4.99 10.65
N LEU A 372 9.97 -5.44 11.89
CA LEU A 372 10.51 -4.63 12.99
C LEU A 372 11.98 -4.25 12.77
N GLU A 373 12.80 -5.13 12.20
CA GLU A 373 14.20 -4.84 11.88
C GLU A 373 14.30 -3.74 10.80
N LEU A 374 13.50 -3.85 9.73
CA LEU A 374 13.42 -2.83 8.68
C LEU A 374 12.89 -1.49 9.22
N LEU A 375 11.89 -1.55 10.10
CA LEU A 375 11.34 -0.38 10.75
C LEU A 375 12.39 0.32 11.63
N ALA A 376 13.18 -0.44 12.40
CA ALA A 376 14.22 0.10 13.25
C ALA A 376 15.30 0.83 12.42
N GLU A 377 15.72 0.27 11.28
CA GLU A 377 16.63 0.94 10.34
C GLU A 377 16.02 2.27 9.84
N LYS A 378 14.77 2.21 9.38
CA LYS A 378 14.07 3.40 8.86
C LYS A 378 13.94 4.50 9.92
N MET A 379 13.62 4.14 11.17
CA MET A 379 13.48 5.12 12.26
C MET A 379 14.82 5.75 12.64
N ARG A 380 15.93 5.01 12.60
CA ARG A 380 17.29 5.60 12.79
C ARG A 380 17.58 6.67 11.73
N HIS A 381 17.27 6.40 10.46
CA HIS A 381 17.43 7.39 9.39
C HIS A 381 16.51 8.59 9.58
N ALA A 382 15.26 8.38 10.00
CA ALA A 382 14.34 9.47 10.27
C ALA A 382 14.82 10.37 11.42
N GLN A 383 15.33 9.80 12.49
CA GLN A 383 15.92 10.55 13.62
C GLN A 383 17.15 11.36 13.21
N SER A 384 18.01 10.83 12.32
CA SER A 384 19.21 11.53 11.86
C SER A 384 18.92 12.85 11.13
N THR A 385 17.71 13.01 10.56
CA THR A 385 17.28 14.26 9.91
C THR A 385 16.91 15.35 10.88
N ARG A 386 16.70 15.02 12.17
CA ARG A 386 16.14 15.94 13.19
C ARG A 386 14.80 16.56 12.80
N ALA A 387 14.06 15.92 11.89
CA ALA A 387 12.73 16.37 11.49
C ALA A 387 11.71 16.13 12.62
N GLN A 388 10.82 17.08 12.82
CA GLN A 388 9.70 16.98 13.76
C GLN A 388 8.61 16.07 13.21
N THR A 389 8.49 16.01 11.88
CA THR A 389 7.45 15.23 11.21
C THR A 389 8.05 14.37 10.09
N ILE A 390 7.64 13.11 10.07
CA ILE A 390 7.89 12.19 8.95
C ILE A 390 6.66 12.22 8.04
N VAL A 391 6.86 12.52 6.78
CA VAL A 391 5.79 12.57 5.78
C VAL A 391 5.88 11.38 4.84
N THR A 392 4.76 10.80 4.46
CA THR A 392 4.68 9.70 3.47
C THR A 392 3.40 9.81 2.64
N ALA A 393 3.25 9.01 1.59
CA ALA A 393 2.10 9.04 0.69
C ALA A 393 1.33 7.70 0.65
N ASN A 394 1.34 6.94 1.76
CA ASN A 394 0.64 5.65 1.81
C ASN A 394 0.15 5.31 3.21
N PRO A 395 -1.14 4.98 3.39
CA PRO A 395 -1.71 4.58 4.68
C PRO A 395 -0.98 3.43 5.37
N GLY A 396 -0.52 2.42 4.62
CA GLY A 396 0.28 1.32 5.20
C GLY A 396 1.61 1.80 5.79
N CYS A 397 2.30 2.73 5.10
CA CYS A 397 3.52 3.35 5.62
C CYS A 397 3.22 4.25 6.83
N LEU A 398 2.08 4.97 6.83
CA LEU A 398 1.64 5.76 8.00
C LEU A 398 1.51 4.88 9.24
N LEU A 399 0.82 3.74 9.14
CA LEU A 399 0.68 2.79 10.26
C LEU A 399 2.04 2.32 10.76
N GLN A 400 2.89 1.89 9.85
CA GLN A 400 4.20 1.34 10.17
C GLN A 400 5.09 2.38 10.89
N LEU A 401 5.17 3.59 10.34
CA LEU A 401 5.99 4.66 10.89
C LEU A 401 5.43 5.22 12.21
N ARG A 402 4.09 5.29 12.37
CA ARG A 402 3.45 5.64 13.65
C ARG A 402 3.77 4.62 14.74
N ALA A 403 3.72 3.32 14.40
CA ALA A 403 4.17 2.26 15.31
C ALA A 403 5.66 2.41 15.62
N GLY A 404 6.50 2.72 14.62
CA GLY A 404 7.92 2.98 14.78
C GLY A 404 8.21 4.16 15.71
N ALA A 405 7.52 5.28 15.54
CA ALA A 405 7.67 6.45 16.41
C ALA A 405 7.35 6.11 17.87
N THR A 406 6.33 5.29 18.10
CA THR A 406 5.97 4.81 19.43
C THR A 406 7.01 3.84 20.00
N VAL A 407 7.42 2.82 19.23
CA VAL A 407 8.36 1.78 19.68
C VAL A 407 9.75 2.34 19.97
N HIS A 408 10.21 3.31 19.16
CA HIS A 408 11.53 3.92 19.29
C HIS A 408 11.52 5.26 20.03
N HIS A 409 10.38 5.67 20.62
CA HIS A 409 10.22 6.88 21.41
C HIS A 409 10.79 8.15 20.72
N THR A 410 10.52 8.31 19.41
CA THR A 410 11.14 9.40 18.64
C THR A 410 10.43 10.74 18.78
N ASN A 411 9.23 10.80 19.35
CA ASN A 411 8.36 11.99 19.41
C ASN A 411 8.06 12.64 18.04
N GLN A 412 8.38 11.97 16.93
CA GLN A 412 8.10 12.47 15.59
C GLN A 412 6.63 12.23 15.23
N GLU A 413 5.98 13.29 14.75
CA GLU A 413 4.66 13.14 14.14
C GLU A 413 4.78 12.43 12.79
N VAL A 414 3.79 11.61 12.40
CA VAL A 414 3.77 10.94 11.10
C VAL A 414 2.50 11.32 10.35
N LEU A 415 2.67 11.97 9.20
CA LEU A 415 1.59 12.52 8.39
C LEU A 415 1.64 12.03 6.95
N HIS A 416 0.47 12.05 6.31
CA HIS A 416 0.38 11.96 4.86
C HIS A 416 0.67 13.32 4.21
N VAL A 417 1.23 13.33 2.99
CA VAL A 417 1.46 14.58 2.22
C VAL A 417 0.19 15.45 2.18
N VAL A 418 -0.97 14.81 1.95
CA VAL A 418 -2.26 15.51 1.88
C VAL A 418 -2.66 16.13 3.23
N GLU A 419 -2.39 15.45 4.35
CA GLU A 419 -2.68 16.02 5.69
C GLU A 419 -1.86 17.29 5.94
N LEU A 420 -0.62 17.33 5.46
CA LEU A 420 0.23 18.52 5.58
C LEU A 420 -0.24 19.65 4.66
N LEU A 421 -0.65 19.34 3.43
CA LEU A 421 -1.27 20.30 2.51
C LEU A 421 -2.57 20.88 3.09
N ASP A 422 -3.44 20.02 3.65
CA ASP A 422 -4.68 20.45 4.29
C ASP A 422 -4.43 21.41 5.46
N ARG A 423 -3.40 21.13 6.29
CA ARG A 423 -2.95 22.04 7.36
C ARG A 423 -2.48 23.39 6.81
N ALA A 424 -1.75 23.39 5.72
CA ALA A 424 -1.29 24.63 5.10
C ALA A 424 -2.45 25.45 4.51
N ILE A 425 -3.42 24.80 3.88
CA ILE A 425 -4.59 25.46 3.29
C ILE A 425 -5.55 25.99 4.39
N ALA A 426 -5.88 25.17 5.38
CA ALA A 426 -6.79 25.56 6.45
C ALA A 426 -6.18 26.54 7.47
N GLY A 427 -4.85 26.62 7.53
CA GLY A 427 -4.11 27.17 8.66
C GLY A 427 -4.12 26.19 9.83
N ALA A 428 -3.06 26.22 10.64
CA ALA A 428 -2.93 25.33 11.79
C ALA A 428 -4.19 25.38 12.67
N ARG A 429 -5.06 24.38 12.57
CA ARG A 429 -6.12 24.15 13.55
C ARG A 429 -5.47 23.43 14.73
N PRO A 430 -5.66 23.89 15.99
CA PRO A 430 -5.20 23.11 17.12
C PRO A 430 -5.85 21.72 17.06
N GLN A 431 -5.04 20.69 17.20
CA GLN A 431 -5.55 19.32 17.35
C GLN A 431 -6.38 19.28 18.65
N LYS A 432 -7.66 18.89 18.53
CA LYS A 432 -8.49 18.55 19.70
C LYS A 432 -8.20 17.14 20.17
#